data_f11c0f12112b352a73dcc0cea5710d43
#
_entry.id   f11c0f12112b352a73dcc0cea5710d43
#
_cell.length_a   1.000
_cell.length_b   1.000
_cell.length_c   1.000
_cell.angle_alpha   90.00
_cell.angle_beta   90.00
_cell.angle_gamma   90.00
#
_symmetry.space_group_name_H-M   'P 1'
#
loop_
_entity.id
_entity.type
_entity.pdbx_description
1 polymer ?
#
loop_
_entity_poly.entity_id
_entity_poly.type
_entity_poly.pdbx_seq_one_letter_code
_entity_poly.pdbx_strand_id
1 'polypeptide(L)'
;KQAIEKYGTVDVLINNAGLMPLSFVKSLKIDEWDRMVDVNIKGVLYCTAAVVPTMIEKKSGHIVNISSVAGRVVFPAGSVYCATKFAVAAFTEGLRQELSVRKNIRVTSIEPGVVQTELTNTITEQSLQAFVDKHKEMEGLQAEDISNAIIFALEAPNHMNVNEILIRPTTQEV
;
A
#
# COMPACT_ATOMS: atom_id res chain seq x y z
N LYS A 1 5.52 19.76 -0.85
CA LYS A 1 5.94 21.19 -0.81
C LYS A 1 4.95 22.00 0.00
N GLN A 2 3.66 22.06 -0.41
CA GLN A 2 2.63 22.85 0.30
C GLN A 2 2.49 22.51 1.79
N ALA A 3 2.56 21.22 2.19
CA ALA A 3 2.49 20.82 3.59
C ALA A 3 3.67 21.39 4.42
N ILE A 4 4.89 21.30 3.88
CA ILE A 4 6.09 21.83 4.53
C ILE A 4 6.02 23.37 4.61
N GLU A 5 5.57 24.04 3.55
CA GLU A 5 5.39 25.49 3.52
C GLU A 5 4.36 25.97 4.58
N LYS A 6 3.28 25.19 4.77
CA LYS A 6 2.20 25.57 5.69
C LYS A 6 2.46 25.17 7.15
N TYR A 7 3.07 23.99 7.38
CA TYR A 7 3.20 23.39 8.71
C TYR A 7 4.66 23.24 9.17
N GLY A 8 5.63 23.61 8.34
CA GLY A 8 7.07 23.52 8.62
C GLY A 8 7.64 22.10 8.53
N THR A 9 6.81 21.08 8.54
CA THR A 9 7.25 19.67 8.57
C THR A 9 6.20 18.72 8.01
N VAL A 10 6.63 17.46 7.74
CA VAL A 10 5.78 16.31 7.58
C VAL A 10 6.27 15.23 8.54
N ASP A 11 5.44 14.83 9.48
CA ASP A 11 5.78 13.83 10.50
C ASP A 11 5.39 12.42 10.10
N VAL A 12 4.32 12.29 9.31
CA VAL A 12 3.79 11.02 8.84
C VAL A 12 3.51 11.11 7.35
N LEU A 13 3.93 10.09 6.60
CA LEU A 13 3.52 9.86 5.22
C LEU A 13 2.75 8.55 5.14
N ILE A 14 1.52 8.59 4.63
CA ILE A 14 0.73 7.39 4.33
C ILE A 14 0.56 7.28 2.82
N ASN A 15 1.26 6.34 2.20
CA ASN A 15 1.14 6.02 0.78
C ASN A 15 -0.01 5.03 0.59
N ASN A 16 -1.23 5.58 0.45
CA ASN A 16 -2.47 4.80 0.34
C ASN A 16 -3.00 4.71 -1.10
N ALA A 17 -2.68 5.68 -1.96
CA ALA A 17 -3.20 5.70 -3.33
C ALA A 17 -2.82 4.43 -4.10
N GLY A 18 -3.80 3.85 -4.79
CA GLY A 18 -3.57 2.63 -5.58
C GLY A 18 -4.73 2.33 -6.52
N LEU A 19 -4.46 1.52 -7.53
CA LEU A 19 -5.47 0.98 -8.45
C LEU A 19 -5.21 -0.51 -8.70
N MET A 20 -6.29 -1.21 -9.10
CA MET A 20 -6.28 -2.65 -9.31
C MET A 20 -7.07 -3.04 -10.58
N PRO A 21 -6.77 -2.52 -11.77
CA PRO A 21 -7.38 -2.98 -13.01
C PRO A 21 -6.87 -4.38 -13.36
N LEU A 22 -7.52 -5.40 -12.78
CA LEU A 22 -7.17 -6.79 -13.01
C LEU A 22 -7.51 -7.21 -14.44
N SER A 23 -6.62 -7.97 -15.08
CA SER A 23 -6.85 -8.57 -16.39
C SER A 23 -5.93 -9.76 -16.63
N PHE A 24 -6.38 -10.72 -17.44
CA PHE A 24 -5.49 -11.77 -17.89
C PHE A 24 -4.39 -11.19 -18.78
N VAL A 25 -3.16 -11.73 -18.68
CA VAL A 25 -2.02 -11.24 -19.48
C VAL A 25 -2.33 -11.27 -20.99
N LYS A 26 -3.08 -12.28 -21.46
CA LYS A 26 -3.51 -12.41 -22.86
C LYS A 26 -4.37 -11.23 -23.38
N SER A 27 -4.99 -10.47 -22.47
CA SER A 27 -5.82 -9.31 -22.85
C SER A 27 -4.98 -8.07 -23.20
N LEU A 28 -3.67 -8.09 -22.93
CA LEU A 28 -2.68 -7.07 -23.30
C LEU A 28 -3.11 -5.63 -23.01
N LYS A 29 -3.72 -5.39 -21.84
CA LYS A 29 -4.16 -4.06 -21.41
C LYS A 29 -2.99 -3.21 -20.93
N ILE A 30 -2.06 -2.88 -21.82
CA ILE A 30 -0.77 -2.23 -21.53
C ILE A 30 -0.98 -0.88 -20.82
N ASP A 31 -1.93 -0.07 -21.27
CA ASP A 31 -2.20 1.24 -20.66
C ASP A 31 -2.63 1.11 -19.18
N GLU A 32 -3.36 0.04 -18.84
CA GLU A 32 -3.73 -0.24 -17.45
C GLU A 32 -2.53 -0.71 -16.63
N TRP A 33 -1.62 -1.49 -17.24
CA TRP A 33 -0.38 -1.91 -16.59
C TRP A 33 0.51 -0.69 -16.28
N ASP A 34 0.69 0.19 -17.25
CA ASP A 34 1.48 1.43 -17.07
C ASP A 34 0.89 2.30 -15.96
N ARG A 35 -0.44 2.47 -15.94
CA ARG A 35 -1.11 3.20 -14.86
C ARG A 35 -0.93 2.56 -13.51
N MET A 36 -0.96 1.22 -13.39
CA MET A 36 -0.66 0.54 -12.12
C MET A 36 0.77 0.80 -11.66
N VAL A 37 1.75 0.73 -12.56
CA VAL A 37 3.15 1.02 -12.24
C VAL A 37 3.31 2.48 -11.81
N ASP A 38 2.70 3.41 -12.54
CA ASP A 38 2.78 4.85 -12.25
C ASP A 38 2.19 5.18 -10.88
N VAL A 39 1.01 4.66 -10.56
CA VAL A 39 0.34 4.98 -9.30
C VAL A 39 0.89 4.14 -8.15
N ASN A 40 0.90 2.80 -8.28
CA ASN A 40 1.21 1.91 -7.17
C ASN A 40 2.70 1.86 -6.82
N ILE A 41 3.60 2.13 -7.78
CA ILE A 41 5.05 2.11 -7.56
C ILE A 41 5.60 3.53 -7.58
N LYS A 42 5.57 4.23 -8.73
CA LYS A 42 6.19 5.56 -8.85
C LYS A 42 5.58 6.58 -7.90
N GLY A 43 4.24 6.52 -7.67
CA GLY A 43 3.58 7.36 -6.68
C GLY A 43 4.19 7.21 -5.29
N VAL A 44 4.39 5.98 -4.83
CA VAL A 44 5.04 5.69 -3.53
C VAL A 44 6.47 6.21 -3.50
N LEU A 45 7.26 5.98 -4.56
CA LEU A 45 8.64 6.46 -4.65
C LEU A 45 8.73 7.99 -4.57
N TYR A 46 7.89 8.70 -5.33
CA TYR A 46 7.92 10.17 -5.39
C TYR A 46 7.44 10.82 -4.09
N CYS A 47 6.38 10.30 -3.48
CA CYS A 47 5.92 10.81 -2.19
C CYS A 47 6.97 10.57 -1.10
N THR A 48 7.60 9.40 -1.08
CA THR A 48 8.69 9.09 -0.16
C THR A 48 9.88 10.02 -0.37
N ALA A 49 10.34 10.21 -1.62
CA ALA A 49 11.43 11.12 -1.95
C ALA A 49 11.16 12.56 -1.52
N ALA A 50 9.90 12.99 -1.54
CA ALA A 50 9.51 14.35 -1.15
C ALA A 50 9.60 14.61 0.36
N VAL A 51 9.51 13.59 1.23
CA VAL A 51 9.47 13.75 2.69
C VAL A 51 10.74 13.28 3.40
N VAL A 52 11.45 12.30 2.85
CA VAL A 52 12.63 11.69 3.48
C VAL A 52 13.72 12.72 3.87
N PRO A 53 14.07 13.72 3.05
CA PRO A 53 15.07 14.71 3.45
C PRO A 53 14.71 15.43 4.75
N THR A 54 13.46 15.91 4.87
CA THR A 54 12.95 16.60 6.07
C THR A 54 12.92 15.67 7.28
N MET A 55 12.50 14.42 7.12
CA MET A 55 12.48 13.43 8.20
C MET A 55 13.90 13.08 8.69
N ILE A 56 14.86 12.97 7.77
CA ILE A 56 16.29 12.72 8.11
C ILE A 56 16.86 13.88 8.91
N GLU A 57 16.61 15.12 8.50
CA GLU A 57 17.06 16.33 9.19
C GLU A 57 16.51 16.40 10.62
N LYS A 58 15.22 16.09 10.77
CA LYS A 58 14.56 16.04 12.08
C LYS A 58 14.95 14.83 12.93
N LYS A 59 15.50 13.77 12.33
CA LYS A 59 15.71 12.46 12.96
C LYS A 59 14.40 11.90 13.56
N SER A 60 13.31 12.11 12.88
CA SER A 60 11.97 11.68 13.30
C SER A 60 11.03 11.62 12.11
N GLY A 61 10.20 10.60 12.06
CA GLY A 61 9.16 10.44 11.04
C GLY A 61 8.59 9.03 11.04
N HIS A 62 7.47 8.86 10.34
CA HIS A 62 6.90 7.54 10.11
C HIS A 62 6.35 7.44 8.67
N ILE A 63 6.81 6.48 7.91
CA ILE A 63 6.31 6.18 6.57
C ILE A 63 5.48 4.91 6.65
N VAL A 64 4.23 4.98 6.22
CA VAL A 64 3.30 3.84 6.14
C VAL A 64 2.96 3.61 4.68
N ASN A 65 3.26 2.42 4.17
CA ASN A 65 2.93 2.02 2.81
C ASN A 65 1.82 0.97 2.81
N ILE A 66 0.76 1.20 2.02
CA ILE A 66 -0.31 0.23 1.87
C ILE A 66 0.05 -0.75 0.74
N SER A 67 0.56 -1.92 1.14
CA SER A 67 0.76 -3.05 0.24
C SER A 67 -0.54 -3.86 0.09
N SER A 68 -0.50 -5.16 0.23
CA SER A 68 -1.65 -6.09 0.13
C SER A 68 -1.20 -7.51 0.43
N VAL A 69 -2.11 -8.43 0.70
CA VAL A 69 -1.86 -9.88 0.57
C VAL A 69 -1.33 -10.23 -0.84
N ALA A 70 -1.71 -9.46 -1.86
CA ALA A 70 -1.16 -9.57 -3.22
C ALA A 70 0.33 -9.19 -3.33
N GLY A 71 0.94 -8.64 -2.29
CA GLY A 71 2.39 -8.46 -2.15
C GLY A 71 3.10 -9.68 -1.55
N ARG A 72 2.35 -10.75 -1.22
CA ARG A 72 2.86 -12.02 -0.66
C ARG A 72 2.51 -13.24 -1.50
N VAL A 73 1.38 -13.18 -2.19
CA VAL A 73 0.88 -14.25 -3.06
C VAL A 73 0.49 -13.71 -4.42
N VAL A 74 0.49 -14.58 -5.42
CA VAL A 74 0.03 -14.25 -6.77
C VAL A 74 -1.21 -15.04 -7.12
N PHE A 75 -2.07 -14.47 -7.97
CA PHE A 75 -3.29 -15.12 -8.44
C PHE A 75 -3.54 -14.81 -9.92
N PRO A 76 -4.27 -15.68 -10.63
CA PRO A 76 -4.63 -15.45 -12.03
C PRO A 76 -5.33 -14.10 -12.23
N ALA A 77 -5.08 -13.44 -13.35
CA ALA A 77 -5.51 -12.10 -13.71
C ALA A 77 -4.92 -10.96 -12.85
N GLY A 78 -4.21 -11.28 -11.75
CA GLY A 78 -3.58 -10.32 -10.86
C GLY A 78 -2.09 -10.09 -11.11
N SER A 79 -1.49 -10.64 -12.17
CA SER A 79 -0.03 -10.68 -12.35
C SER A 79 0.65 -9.32 -12.18
N VAL A 80 0.17 -8.28 -12.87
CA VAL A 80 0.78 -6.95 -12.80
C VAL A 80 0.46 -6.27 -11.47
N TYR A 81 -0.78 -6.39 -10.98
CA TYR A 81 -1.14 -5.86 -9.66
C TYR A 81 -0.27 -6.48 -8.56
N CYS A 82 -0.15 -7.80 -8.53
CA CYS A 82 0.72 -8.49 -7.57
C CYS A 82 2.17 -7.99 -7.69
N ALA A 83 2.70 -7.88 -8.90
CA ALA A 83 4.05 -7.35 -9.12
C ALA A 83 4.23 -5.95 -8.50
N THR A 84 3.23 -5.06 -8.65
CA THR A 84 3.30 -3.73 -8.03
C THR A 84 3.27 -3.81 -6.50
N LYS A 85 2.47 -4.72 -5.92
CA LYS A 85 2.38 -4.87 -4.46
C LYS A 85 3.61 -5.58 -3.86
N PHE A 86 4.21 -6.53 -4.56
CA PHE A 86 5.53 -7.08 -4.21
C PHE A 86 6.61 -6.00 -4.25
N ALA A 87 6.59 -5.12 -5.27
CA ALA A 87 7.53 -3.99 -5.35
C ALA A 87 7.39 -3.04 -4.16
N VAL A 88 6.14 -2.71 -3.75
CA VAL A 88 5.89 -1.88 -2.56
C VAL A 88 6.40 -2.57 -1.29
N ALA A 89 6.15 -3.87 -1.11
CA ALA A 89 6.62 -4.62 0.06
C ALA A 89 8.16 -4.61 0.13
N ALA A 90 8.83 -4.93 -0.99
CA ALA A 90 10.29 -4.91 -1.06
C ALA A 90 10.88 -3.51 -0.81
N PHE A 91 10.29 -2.47 -1.39
CA PHE A 91 10.70 -1.08 -1.18
C PHE A 91 10.53 -0.65 0.28
N THR A 92 9.41 -1.04 0.91
CA THR A 92 9.12 -0.74 2.32
C THR A 92 10.19 -1.34 3.24
N GLU A 93 10.55 -2.60 3.02
CA GLU A 93 11.61 -3.24 3.81
C GLU A 93 12.98 -2.59 3.57
N GLY A 94 13.31 -2.24 2.31
CA GLY A 94 14.52 -1.48 2.00
C GLY A 94 14.59 -0.15 2.76
N LEU A 95 13.50 0.62 2.73
CA LEU A 95 13.39 1.88 3.50
C LEU A 95 13.60 1.65 5.00
N ARG A 96 12.98 0.61 5.55
CA ARG A 96 13.11 0.28 6.97
C ARG A 96 14.58 0.02 7.35
N GLN A 97 15.30 -0.75 6.55
CA GLN A 97 16.72 -1.05 6.79
C GLN A 97 17.61 0.20 6.73
N GLU A 98 17.31 1.11 5.81
CA GLU A 98 18.11 2.32 5.62
C GLU A 98 17.78 3.43 6.63
N LEU A 99 16.52 3.57 7.03
CA LEU A 99 16.02 4.73 7.77
C LEU A 99 15.76 4.45 9.25
N SER A 100 15.25 3.27 9.64
CA SER A 100 14.82 3.04 11.02
C SER A 100 16.01 3.02 11.98
N VAL A 101 17.01 2.20 11.72
CA VAL A 101 18.16 2.02 12.63
C VAL A 101 19.04 3.25 12.71
N ARG A 102 19.25 3.93 11.57
CA ARG A 102 20.26 4.99 11.46
C ARG A 102 19.71 6.40 11.57
N LYS A 103 18.42 6.58 11.28
CA LYS A 103 17.79 7.89 11.14
C LYS A 103 16.61 8.10 12.08
N ASN A 104 16.23 7.09 12.86
CA ASN A 104 15.08 7.12 13.77
C ASN A 104 13.76 7.45 13.04
N ILE A 105 13.61 6.93 11.81
CA ILE A 105 12.38 7.07 11.02
C ILE A 105 11.74 5.70 10.95
N ARG A 106 10.53 5.56 11.45
CA ARG A 106 9.78 4.29 11.42
C ARG A 106 9.22 4.04 10.03
N VAL A 107 9.13 2.78 9.65
CA VAL A 107 8.59 2.37 8.34
C VAL A 107 7.72 1.14 8.54
N THR A 108 6.47 1.20 8.08
CA THR A 108 5.47 0.16 8.26
C THR A 108 4.84 -0.23 6.92
N SER A 109 4.69 -1.53 6.67
CA SER A 109 3.83 -2.09 5.63
C SER A 109 2.48 -2.48 6.22
N ILE A 110 1.38 -1.99 5.67
CA ILE A 110 0.05 -2.53 5.93
C ILE A 110 -0.36 -3.39 4.74
N GLU A 111 -0.82 -4.60 5.00
CA GLU A 111 -1.05 -5.62 3.98
C GLU A 111 -2.46 -6.20 4.07
N PRO A 112 -3.46 -5.44 3.59
CA PRO A 112 -4.84 -5.87 3.64
C PRO A 112 -5.13 -7.04 2.71
N GLY A 113 -6.06 -7.90 3.13
CA GLY A 113 -6.82 -8.77 2.26
C GLY A 113 -7.95 -8.02 1.58
N VAL A 114 -9.14 -8.65 1.50
CA VAL A 114 -10.33 -8.05 0.91
C VAL A 114 -10.85 -6.93 1.80
N VAL A 115 -10.89 -5.71 1.26
CA VAL A 115 -11.48 -4.53 1.91
C VAL A 115 -12.62 -4.02 1.04
N GLN A 116 -13.75 -3.71 1.66
CA GLN A 116 -14.92 -3.13 0.98
C GLN A 116 -14.63 -1.67 0.62
N THR A 117 -14.20 -1.47 -0.62
CA THR A 117 -13.85 -0.16 -1.18
C THR A 117 -14.22 -0.10 -2.66
N GLU A 118 -14.03 1.06 -3.27
CA GLU A 118 -14.22 1.27 -4.71
C GLU A 118 -13.08 0.69 -5.58
N LEU A 119 -12.09 0.01 -5.00
CA LEU A 119 -10.91 -0.48 -5.72
C LEU A 119 -11.27 -1.42 -6.86
N THR A 120 -12.27 -2.29 -6.68
CA THR A 120 -12.78 -3.20 -7.72
C THR A 120 -13.43 -2.48 -8.90
N ASN A 121 -13.88 -1.22 -8.74
CA ASN A 121 -14.45 -0.43 -9.82
C ASN A 121 -13.39 -0.07 -10.90
N THR A 122 -12.11 -0.26 -10.61
CA THR A 122 -11.03 -0.06 -11.58
C THR A 122 -10.89 -1.23 -12.57
N ILE A 123 -11.57 -2.37 -12.33
CA ILE A 123 -11.51 -3.57 -13.17
C ILE A 123 -12.39 -3.39 -14.39
N THR A 124 -11.79 -3.39 -15.59
CA THR A 124 -12.47 -3.20 -16.87
C THR A 124 -12.60 -4.51 -17.66
N GLU A 125 -11.99 -5.60 -17.20
CA GLU A 125 -11.99 -6.92 -17.84
C GLU A 125 -13.35 -7.59 -17.65
N GLN A 126 -14.15 -7.69 -18.72
CA GLN A 126 -15.50 -8.25 -18.68
C GLN A 126 -15.55 -9.69 -18.18
N SER A 127 -14.53 -10.49 -18.52
CA SER A 127 -14.45 -11.89 -18.08
C SER A 127 -14.27 -12.04 -16.55
N LEU A 128 -13.97 -10.94 -15.84
CA LEU A 128 -13.87 -10.90 -14.38
C LEU A 128 -15.12 -10.35 -13.68
N GLN A 129 -16.23 -10.13 -14.38
CA GLN A 129 -17.42 -9.58 -13.77
C GLN A 129 -17.94 -10.45 -12.60
N ALA A 130 -17.97 -11.76 -12.77
CA ALA A 130 -18.37 -12.69 -11.71
C ALA A 130 -17.41 -12.63 -10.49
N PHE A 131 -16.14 -12.37 -10.70
CA PHE A 131 -15.18 -12.13 -9.61
C PHE A 131 -15.49 -10.82 -8.87
N VAL A 132 -15.79 -9.75 -9.62
CA VAL A 132 -16.15 -8.44 -9.02
C VAL A 132 -17.43 -8.56 -8.20
N ASP A 133 -18.44 -9.24 -8.72
CA ASP A 133 -19.73 -9.42 -8.03
C ASP A 133 -19.54 -10.24 -6.74
N LYS A 134 -18.82 -11.37 -6.84
CA LYS A 134 -18.49 -12.18 -5.66
C LYS A 134 -17.70 -11.38 -4.60
N HIS A 135 -16.77 -10.53 -5.04
CA HIS A 135 -15.98 -9.70 -4.14
C HIS A 135 -16.83 -8.68 -3.39
N LYS A 136 -17.86 -8.11 -4.05
CA LYS A 136 -18.81 -7.18 -3.44
C LYS A 136 -19.74 -7.86 -2.42
N GLU A 137 -20.04 -9.15 -2.63
CA GLU A 137 -20.89 -9.95 -1.74
C GLU A 137 -20.12 -10.53 -0.54
N MET A 138 -18.78 -10.59 -0.61
CA MET A 138 -17.99 -11.10 0.50
C MET A 138 -18.06 -10.16 1.70
N GLU A 139 -18.14 -10.73 2.90
CA GLU A 139 -17.90 -9.99 4.13
C GLU A 139 -16.40 -9.63 4.23
N GLY A 140 -16.07 -8.42 3.77
CA GLY A 140 -14.72 -7.89 3.76
C GLY A 140 -14.44 -6.99 4.94
N LEU A 141 -13.15 -6.65 5.13
CA LEU A 141 -12.75 -5.59 6.05
C LEU A 141 -13.38 -4.25 5.63
N GLN A 142 -13.59 -3.37 6.58
CA GLN A 142 -14.00 -2.00 6.33
C GLN A 142 -12.76 -1.08 6.27
N ALA A 143 -12.91 0.10 5.68
CA ALA A 143 -11.84 1.10 5.62
C ALA A 143 -11.33 1.48 7.03
N GLU A 144 -12.24 1.49 8.01
CA GLU A 144 -11.96 1.75 9.41
C GLU A 144 -11.01 0.72 10.04
N ASP A 145 -11.12 -0.55 9.65
CA ASP A 145 -10.23 -1.60 10.15
C ASP A 145 -8.77 -1.33 9.73
N ILE A 146 -8.59 -0.84 8.50
CA ILE A 146 -7.27 -0.47 7.99
C ILE A 146 -6.76 0.81 8.66
N SER A 147 -7.63 1.80 8.88
CA SER A 147 -7.29 3.02 9.60
C SER A 147 -6.87 2.72 11.04
N ASN A 148 -7.57 1.83 11.74
CA ASN A 148 -7.22 1.40 13.09
C ASN A 148 -5.86 0.71 13.14
N ALA A 149 -5.53 -0.13 12.15
CA ALA A 149 -4.23 -0.76 12.06
C ALA A 149 -3.09 0.26 11.81
N ILE A 150 -3.36 1.28 10.99
CA ILE A 150 -2.41 2.39 10.79
C ILE A 150 -2.20 3.14 12.10
N ILE A 151 -3.28 3.51 12.81
CA ILE A 151 -3.22 4.22 14.09
C ILE A 151 -2.43 3.39 15.11
N PHE A 152 -2.69 2.09 15.23
CA PHE A 152 -1.90 1.20 16.10
C PHE A 152 -0.40 1.29 15.83
N ALA A 153 0.02 1.29 14.55
CA ALA A 153 1.43 1.42 14.20
C ALA A 153 1.98 2.82 14.51
N LEU A 154 1.18 3.87 14.33
CA LEU A 154 1.58 5.25 14.61
C LEU A 154 1.75 5.53 16.11
N GLU A 155 0.87 4.97 16.94
CA GLU A 155 0.87 5.13 18.40
C GLU A 155 1.90 4.26 19.12
N ALA A 156 2.54 3.33 18.40
CA ALA A 156 3.62 2.53 18.96
C ALA A 156 4.74 3.41 19.53
N PRO A 157 5.35 3.05 20.68
CA PRO A 157 6.45 3.83 21.29
C PRO A 157 7.61 4.04 20.30
N ASN A 158 8.32 5.14 20.42
CA ASN A 158 9.37 5.53 19.46
C ASN A 158 10.48 4.49 19.26
N HIS A 159 10.75 3.64 20.26
CA HIS A 159 11.72 2.56 20.18
C HIS A 159 11.19 1.31 19.49
N MET A 160 9.90 1.28 19.14
CA MET A 160 9.22 0.15 18.50
C MET A 160 8.87 0.49 17.06
N ASN A 161 9.40 -0.28 16.12
CA ASN A 161 8.96 -0.23 14.71
C ASN A 161 8.03 -1.41 14.45
N VAL A 162 6.77 -1.13 14.15
CA VAL A 162 5.84 -2.15 13.64
C VAL A 162 6.14 -2.33 12.17
N ASN A 163 6.81 -3.42 11.81
CA ASN A 163 7.33 -3.60 10.45
C ASN A 163 6.22 -3.90 9.45
N GLU A 164 5.33 -4.83 9.80
CA GLU A 164 4.27 -5.33 8.94
C GLU A 164 3.01 -5.62 9.74
N ILE A 165 1.85 -5.30 9.16
CA ILE A 165 0.54 -5.70 9.68
C ILE A 165 -0.24 -6.34 8.54
N LEU A 166 -0.36 -7.67 8.59
CA LEU A 166 -1.15 -8.46 7.66
C LEU A 166 -2.55 -8.66 8.24
N ILE A 167 -3.57 -8.21 7.54
CA ILE A 167 -4.96 -8.24 8.00
C ILE A 167 -5.85 -8.85 6.92
N ARG A 168 -6.63 -9.86 7.27
CA ARG A 168 -7.64 -10.47 6.40
C ARG A 168 -8.99 -10.53 7.06
N PRO A 169 -10.08 -10.52 6.29
CA PRO A 169 -11.36 -11.01 6.80
C PRO A 169 -11.22 -12.44 7.31
N THR A 170 -11.94 -12.81 8.34
CA THR A 170 -11.92 -14.18 8.89
C THR A 170 -12.41 -15.23 7.88
N THR A 171 -13.11 -14.79 6.83
CA THR A 171 -13.64 -15.62 5.75
C THR A 171 -12.67 -15.76 4.55
N GLN A 172 -11.53 -15.07 4.56
CA GLN A 172 -10.54 -15.13 3.49
C GLN A 172 -9.45 -16.17 3.80
N GLU A 173 -9.35 -17.21 2.97
CA GLU A 173 -8.37 -18.30 3.16
C GLU A 173 -6.94 -17.91 2.77
N VAL A 174 -6.78 -17.13 1.65
CA VAL A 174 -5.47 -16.77 1.09
C VAL A 174 -5.38 -15.29 0.78
#